data_7dffc77ceac756d62e9be354c64d92c6
#
_entry.id   7dffc77ceac756d62e9be354c64d92c6
#
_cell.length_a   1.000
_cell.length_b   1.000
_cell.length_c   1.000
_cell.angle_alpha   90.00
_cell.angle_beta   90.00
_cell.angle_gamma   90.00
#
_symmetry.space_group_name_H-M   'P 1'
#
loop_
_entity.id
_entity.type
_entity.pdbx_description
1 polymer ?
#
loop_
_entity_poly.entity_id
_entity_poly.type
_entity_poly.pdbx_seq_one_letter_code
_entity_poly.pdbx_strand_id
1 'polypeptide(L)'
;LLGSSLLSSCDDWLNVIPSDQIKEEELFKTGNGFRNALNGVYRQLSMRELYGRNLSWGIIESLGQVYDLTVASDASTKDMKRLLDYKYKDNDVVSVTDAMWEKAWNSIANCNNIIQNVQTKDSTLFYGRNREKNMILGEAIALRAYIHLDLLRLYAPAPSTHPTNVYIPYVDIYPSYISNRKTVEECLSLIIRDLKEAQSIM
;
A
#
# COMPACT_ATOMS: atom_id res chain seq x y z
N LEU A 1 62.48 7.09 -6.58
CA LEU A 1 61.40 6.71 -7.45
C LEU A 1 60.26 6.08 -6.62
N LEU A 2 59.30 6.92 -6.18
CA LEU A 2 58.09 6.46 -5.52
C LEU A 2 57.04 6.12 -6.60
N GLY A 3 56.70 4.84 -6.69
CA GLY A 3 55.58 4.37 -7.53
C GLY A 3 54.23 4.70 -6.89
N SER A 4 53.47 5.62 -7.49
CA SER A 4 52.13 5.95 -7.13
C SER A 4 51.21 4.89 -7.73
N SER A 5 50.75 3.91 -6.93
CA SER A 5 49.72 2.95 -7.32
C SER A 5 48.38 3.65 -7.35
N LEU A 6 47.84 3.89 -8.53
CA LEU A 6 46.45 4.32 -8.78
C LEU A 6 45.49 3.18 -8.39
N LEU A 7 44.90 3.26 -7.23
CA LEU A 7 43.76 2.43 -6.83
C LEU A 7 42.53 2.92 -7.60
N SER A 8 42.31 2.38 -8.78
CA SER A 8 41.05 2.49 -9.51
C SER A 8 40.05 1.58 -8.79
N SER A 9 39.25 2.15 -7.94
CA SER A 9 38.08 1.47 -7.36
C SER A 9 36.98 1.33 -8.42
N CYS A 10 36.72 0.12 -8.86
CA CYS A 10 35.54 -0.17 -9.69
C CYS A 10 34.32 -0.20 -8.78
N ASP A 11 33.59 0.91 -8.66
CA ASP A 11 32.32 1.02 -7.91
C ASP A 11 31.19 0.20 -8.53
N ASP A 12 31.27 -0.11 -9.82
CA ASP A 12 30.22 -0.86 -10.53
C ASP A 12 30.11 -2.34 -10.13
N TRP A 13 31.14 -2.94 -9.54
CA TRP A 13 31.11 -4.35 -9.16
C TRP A 13 30.33 -4.62 -7.88
N LEU A 14 30.14 -3.61 -7.03
CA LEU A 14 29.35 -3.73 -5.78
C LEU A 14 27.85 -3.46 -5.98
N ASN A 15 27.44 -2.93 -7.12
CA ASN A 15 26.05 -2.64 -7.48
C ASN A 15 25.40 -3.77 -8.28
N VAL A 16 25.53 -5.01 -7.82
CA VAL A 16 24.79 -6.15 -8.41
C VAL A 16 23.33 -6.05 -8.02
N ILE A 17 22.52 -5.49 -8.92
CA ILE A 17 21.07 -5.55 -8.81
C ILE A 17 20.65 -6.96 -9.20
N PRO A 18 19.87 -7.68 -8.35
CA PRO A 18 19.28 -8.95 -8.74
C PRO A 18 18.58 -8.80 -10.10
N SER A 19 18.73 -9.79 -10.97
CA SER A 19 18.23 -9.76 -12.36
C SER A 19 16.70 -9.60 -12.48
N ASP A 20 15.99 -9.75 -11.37
CA ASP A 20 14.52 -9.60 -11.23
C ASP A 20 14.09 -8.23 -10.67
N GLN A 21 15.05 -7.34 -10.35
CA GLN A 21 14.76 -5.97 -9.87
C GLN A 21 15.07 -4.93 -10.93
N ILE A 22 14.09 -4.07 -11.21
CA ILE A 22 14.25 -2.89 -12.07
C ILE A 22 14.55 -1.70 -11.16
N LYS A 23 15.62 -0.93 -11.47
CA LYS A 23 15.87 0.33 -10.77
C LYS A 23 14.66 1.26 -10.94
N GLU A 24 14.28 1.95 -9.87
CA GLU A 24 13.17 2.91 -9.89
C GLU A 24 13.32 3.94 -11.02
N GLU A 25 14.54 4.47 -11.20
CA GLU A 25 14.84 5.41 -12.28
C GLU A 25 14.56 4.84 -13.67
N GLU A 26 14.86 3.55 -13.89
CA GLU A 26 14.58 2.88 -15.16
C GLU A 26 13.08 2.62 -15.35
N LEU A 27 12.37 2.25 -14.27
CA LEU A 27 10.94 1.97 -14.30
C LEU A 27 10.15 3.20 -14.76
N PHE A 28 10.48 4.38 -14.24
CA PHE A 28 9.77 5.63 -14.54
C PHE A 28 10.33 6.41 -15.75
N LYS A 29 11.11 5.79 -16.62
CA LYS A 29 11.55 6.37 -17.88
C LYS A 29 10.50 6.30 -19.01
N THR A 30 9.51 5.43 -18.89
CA THR A 30 8.53 5.21 -19.96
C THR A 30 7.11 5.16 -19.42
N GLY A 31 6.11 5.52 -20.24
CA GLY A 31 4.69 5.38 -19.88
C GLY A 31 4.30 3.94 -19.52
N ASN A 32 4.86 2.95 -20.23
CA ASN A 32 4.67 1.53 -19.89
C ASN A 32 5.24 1.18 -18.50
N GLY A 33 6.35 1.79 -18.09
CA GLY A 33 6.92 1.60 -16.76
C GLY A 33 5.96 2.07 -15.66
N PHE A 34 5.29 3.21 -15.85
CA PHE A 34 4.24 3.68 -14.94
C PHE A 34 3.05 2.72 -14.89
N ARG A 35 2.61 2.21 -16.05
CA ARG A 35 1.52 1.22 -16.10
C ARG A 35 1.91 -0.07 -15.39
N ASN A 36 3.15 -0.52 -15.56
CA ASN A 36 3.68 -1.71 -14.88
C ASN A 36 3.78 -1.50 -13.37
N ALA A 37 4.22 -0.32 -12.90
CA ALA A 37 4.24 0.02 -11.48
C ALA A 37 2.83 -0.03 -10.87
N LEU A 38 1.83 0.55 -11.53
CA LEU A 38 0.43 0.51 -11.09
C LEU A 38 -0.13 -0.91 -11.08
N ASN A 39 0.15 -1.71 -12.12
CA ASN A 39 -0.20 -3.14 -12.15
C ASN A 39 0.47 -3.92 -11.00
N GLY A 40 1.68 -3.53 -10.61
CA GLY A 40 2.37 -4.06 -9.43
C GLY A 40 1.59 -3.80 -8.14
N VAL A 41 1.02 -2.60 -7.98
CA VAL A 41 0.12 -2.29 -6.84
C VAL A 41 -1.12 -3.18 -6.88
N TYR A 42 -1.82 -3.29 -8.01
CA TYR A 42 -3.00 -4.17 -8.13
C TYR A 42 -2.66 -5.63 -7.83
N ARG A 43 -1.51 -6.13 -8.30
CA ARG A 43 -1.04 -7.47 -7.98
C ARG A 43 -0.81 -7.65 -6.49
N GLN A 44 -0.21 -6.67 -5.81
CA GLN A 44 0.00 -6.72 -4.37
C GLN A 44 -1.34 -6.72 -3.62
N LEU A 45 -2.30 -5.88 -4.05
CA LEU A 45 -3.63 -5.85 -3.48
C LEU A 45 -4.39 -7.18 -3.65
N SER A 46 -4.13 -7.93 -4.72
CA SER A 46 -4.74 -9.26 -4.95
C SER A 46 -4.15 -10.40 -4.11
N MET A 47 -3.12 -10.13 -3.30
CA MET A 47 -2.54 -11.15 -2.41
C MET A 47 -3.48 -11.49 -1.26
N ARG A 48 -3.28 -12.69 -0.67
CA ARG A 48 -4.08 -13.24 0.43
C ARG A 48 -4.14 -12.29 1.63
N GLU A 49 -3.05 -11.62 1.94
CA GLU A 49 -2.91 -10.68 3.05
C GLU A 49 -3.84 -9.47 2.91
N LEU A 50 -4.19 -9.10 1.67
CA LEU A 50 -5.06 -7.98 1.39
C LEU A 50 -6.40 -8.48 0.80
N TYR A 51 -6.77 -8.04 -0.41
CA TYR A 51 -8.09 -8.30 -0.98
C TYR A 51 -8.25 -9.70 -1.59
N GLY A 52 -7.16 -10.47 -1.75
CA GLY A 52 -7.26 -11.88 -2.16
C GLY A 52 -7.98 -12.77 -1.13
N ARG A 53 -7.99 -12.35 0.16
CA ARG A 53 -8.74 -13.02 1.24
C ARG A 53 -9.12 -12.05 2.36
N ASN A 54 -8.13 -11.46 3.05
CA ASN A 54 -8.32 -10.90 4.39
C ASN A 54 -9.20 -9.65 4.41
N LEU A 55 -9.03 -8.73 3.45
CA LEU A 55 -9.82 -7.50 3.33
C LEU A 55 -11.11 -7.67 2.51
N SER A 56 -11.43 -8.87 2.07
CA SER A 56 -12.66 -9.18 1.35
C SER A 56 -13.54 -10.18 2.13
N TRP A 57 -13.30 -11.46 1.98
CA TRP A 57 -14.12 -12.50 2.55
C TRP A 57 -13.49 -13.23 3.76
N GLY A 58 -12.27 -12.88 4.17
CA GLY A 58 -11.55 -13.53 5.27
C GLY A 58 -11.77 -12.85 6.61
N ILE A 59 -10.78 -12.04 7.02
CA ILE A 59 -10.72 -11.42 8.35
C ILE A 59 -11.90 -10.47 8.60
N ILE A 60 -12.26 -9.64 7.62
CA ILE A 60 -13.34 -8.67 7.76
C ILE A 60 -14.68 -9.34 8.02
N GLU A 61 -15.01 -10.37 7.26
CA GLU A 61 -16.26 -11.11 7.42
C GLU A 61 -16.28 -11.93 8.73
N SER A 62 -15.10 -12.40 9.17
CA SER A 62 -14.98 -13.04 10.49
C SER A 62 -15.24 -12.06 11.64
N LEU A 63 -14.68 -10.84 11.57
CA LEU A 63 -14.95 -9.77 12.54
C LEU A 63 -16.43 -9.34 12.51
N GLY A 64 -17.04 -9.35 11.33
CA GLY A 64 -18.46 -9.10 11.14
C GLY A 64 -19.40 -10.24 11.59
N GLN A 65 -18.85 -11.36 12.12
CA GLN A 65 -19.64 -12.52 12.57
C GLN A 65 -20.49 -13.14 11.47
N VAL A 66 -20.05 -13.06 10.20
CA VAL A 66 -20.82 -13.56 9.04
C VAL A 66 -20.73 -15.08 8.93
N TYR A 67 -19.66 -15.71 9.45
CA TYR A 67 -19.41 -17.14 9.31
C TYR A 67 -19.75 -17.94 10.55
N ASP A 68 -20.36 -19.11 10.36
CA ASP A 68 -20.35 -20.18 11.35
C ASP A 68 -19.16 -21.12 11.08
N LEU A 69 -18.10 -20.95 11.85
CA LEU A 69 -16.88 -21.77 11.73
C LEU A 69 -16.80 -22.86 12.81
N THR A 70 -17.87 -23.15 13.53
CA THR A 70 -17.87 -24.13 14.64
C THR A 70 -17.49 -25.53 14.18
N VAL A 71 -17.93 -25.93 12.99
CA VAL A 71 -17.67 -27.24 12.40
C VAL A 71 -16.43 -27.29 11.49
N ALA A 72 -15.81 -26.13 11.19
CA ALA A 72 -14.63 -26.10 10.32
C ALA A 72 -13.42 -26.63 11.09
N SER A 73 -12.80 -27.70 10.60
CA SER A 73 -11.61 -28.32 11.19
C SER A 73 -10.30 -27.95 10.49
N ASP A 74 -10.40 -27.20 9.40
CA ASP A 74 -9.26 -26.85 8.55
C ASP A 74 -8.31 -25.85 9.23
N ALA A 75 -7.01 -26.13 9.16
CA ALA A 75 -5.96 -25.26 9.65
C ALA A 75 -5.95 -23.88 8.95
N SER A 76 -6.44 -23.80 7.70
CA SER A 76 -6.52 -22.55 6.92
C SER A 76 -7.52 -21.53 7.47
N THR A 77 -8.42 -21.94 8.35
CA THR A 77 -9.44 -21.08 8.97
C THR A 77 -9.16 -20.77 10.44
N LYS A 78 -8.00 -21.19 10.95
CA LYS A 78 -7.66 -21.07 12.39
C LYS A 78 -7.62 -19.61 12.86
N ASP A 79 -7.03 -18.73 12.06
CA ASP A 79 -7.01 -17.29 12.28
C ASP A 79 -8.43 -16.68 12.32
N MET A 80 -9.31 -17.10 11.40
CA MET A 80 -10.70 -16.66 11.34
C MET A 80 -11.48 -17.11 12.57
N LYS A 81 -11.31 -18.35 13.02
CA LYS A 81 -11.94 -18.85 14.27
C LYS A 81 -11.50 -18.04 15.50
N ARG A 82 -10.20 -17.72 15.60
CA ARG A 82 -9.69 -16.90 16.70
C ARG A 82 -10.27 -15.50 16.70
N LEU A 83 -10.49 -14.93 15.50
CA LEU A 83 -11.11 -13.61 15.34
C LEU A 83 -12.61 -13.60 15.67
N LEU A 84 -13.35 -14.66 15.35
CA LEU A 84 -14.73 -14.83 15.79
C LEU A 84 -14.86 -14.76 17.32
N ASP A 85 -13.87 -15.28 18.04
CA ASP A 85 -13.79 -15.23 19.51
C ASP A 85 -13.13 -13.92 20.02
N TYR A 86 -12.82 -12.96 19.14
CA TYR A 86 -12.11 -11.70 19.44
C TYR A 86 -10.76 -11.91 20.17
N LYS A 87 -10.06 -13.01 19.86
CA LYS A 87 -8.76 -13.35 20.47
C LYS A 87 -7.60 -12.61 19.80
N TYR A 88 -7.61 -11.29 19.85
CA TYR A 88 -6.64 -10.42 19.16
C TYR A 88 -5.18 -10.62 19.57
N LYS A 89 -4.91 -11.23 20.72
CA LYS A 89 -3.55 -11.52 21.22
C LYS A 89 -3.05 -12.93 20.86
N ASP A 90 -3.87 -13.72 20.18
CA ASP A 90 -3.45 -15.03 19.69
C ASP A 90 -2.39 -14.86 18.59
N ASN A 91 -1.33 -15.67 18.61
CA ASN A 91 -0.21 -15.53 17.66
C ASN A 91 -0.65 -15.70 16.21
N ASP A 92 -1.65 -16.55 15.93
CA ASP A 92 -2.17 -16.72 14.56
C ASP A 92 -2.85 -15.43 14.07
N VAL A 93 -3.55 -14.71 14.96
CA VAL A 93 -4.20 -13.43 14.64
C VAL A 93 -3.17 -12.32 14.49
N VAL A 94 -2.23 -12.20 15.44
CA VAL A 94 -1.16 -11.19 15.38
C VAL A 94 -0.37 -11.32 14.09
N SER A 95 0.08 -12.52 13.72
CA SER A 95 0.83 -12.76 12.48
C SER A 95 0.07 -12.30 11.24
N VAL A 96 -1.24 -12.55 11.17
CA VAL A 96 -2.06 -12.16 10.02
C VAL A 96 -2.28 -10.66 9.99
N THR A 97 -2.59 -10.04 11.12
CA THR A 97 -2.82 -8.58 11.19
C THR A 97 -1.55 -7.78 10.93
N ASP A 98 -0.39 -8.26 11.37
CA ASP A 98 0.90 -7.63 11.07
C ASP A 98 1.24 -7.71 9.58
N ALA A 99 0.99 -8.87 8.95
CA ALA A 99 1.19 -9.03 7.52
C ALA A 99 0.25 -8.13 6.69
N MET A 100 -1.02 -7.97 7.12
CA MET A 100 -1.98 -7.04 6.51
C MET A 100 -1.49 -5.60 6.63
N TRP A 101 -1.03 -5.21 7.81
CA TRP A 101 -0.48 -3.88 8.09
C TRP A 101 0.71 -3.57 7.18
N GLU A 102 1.72 -4.44 7.18
CA GLU A 102 2.93 -4.28 6.37
C GLU A 102 2.61 -4.15 4.88
N LYS A 103 1.78 -5.06 4.34
CA LYS A 103 1.44 -5.07 2.91
C LYS A 103 0.60 -3.86 2.50
N ALA A 104 -0.31 -3.39 3.35
CA ALA A 104 -1.10 -2.20 3.10
C ALA A 104 -0.22 -0.94 3.03
N TRP A 105 0.69 -0.75 4.00
CA TRP A 105 1.61 0.40 3.98
C TRP A 105 2.60 0.36 2.83
N ASN A 106 3.08 -0.83 2.45
CA ASN A 106 3.91 -0.98 1.26
C ASN A 106 3.15 -0.61 -0.02
N SER A 107 1.87 -1.00 -0.12
CA SER A 107 1.02 -0.60 -1.26
C SER A 107 0.79 0.92 -1.30
N ILE A 108 0.59 1.57 -0.16
CA ILE A 108 0.50 3.04 -0.06
C ILE A 108 1.80 3.71 -0.51
N ALA A 109 2.95 3.20 -0.07
CA ALA A 109 4.25 3.73 -0.48
C ALA A 109 4.44 3.63 -2.01
N ASN A 110 4.06 2.51 -2.61
CA ASN A 110 4.10 2.33 -4.06
C ASN A 110 3.15 3.31 -4.79
N CYS A 111 1.93 3.52 -4.27
CA CYS A 111 1.03 4.54 -4.81
C CYS A 111 1.66 5.94 -4.76
N ASN A 112 2.23 6.33 -3.62
CA ASN A 112 2.88 7.63 -3.46
C ASN A 112 4.06 7.81 -4.40
N ASN A 113 4.87 6.77 -4.58
CA ASN A 113 5.98 6.78 -5.53
C ASN A 113 5.50 7.01 -6.97
N ILE A 114 4.44 6.29 -7.39
CA ILE A 114 3.81 6.51 -8.71
C ILE A 114 3.30 7.95 -8.84
N ILE A 115 2.55 8.45 -7.87
CA ILE A 115 1.95 9.79 -7.88
C ILE A 115 3.04 10.85 -8.06
N GLN A 116 4.08 10.83 -7.24
CA GLN A 116 5.16 11.82 -7.29
C GLN A 116 5.90 11.78 -8.63
N ASN A 117 6.18 10.59 -9.15
CA ASN A 117 6.86 10.46 -10.43
C ASN A 117 5.98 10.88 -11.62
N VAL A 118 4.70 10.49 -11.66
CA VAL A 118 3.76 10.88 -12.75
C VAL A 118 3.62 12.40 -12.85
N GLN A 119 3.52 13.09 -11.71
CA GLN A 119 3.34 14.55 -11.67
C GLN A 119 4.49 15.29 -12.36
N THR A 120 5.71 14.80 -12.26
CA THR A 120 6.92 15.44 -12.84
C THR A 120 7.11 15.16 -14.33
N LYS A 121 6.39 14.22 -14.94
CA LYS A 121 6.59 13.81 -16.33
C LYS A 121 5.71 14.56 -17.31
N ASP A 122 6.27 14.84 -18.48
CA ASP A 122 5.49 15.36 -19.61
C ASP A 122 4.54 14.30 -20.14
N SER A 123 3.37 14.72 -20.62
CA SER A 123 2.35 13.81 -21.16
C SER A 123 2.79 13.08 -22.45
N THR A 124 3.78 13.59 -23.15
CA THR A 124 4.34 12.93 -24.35
C THR A 124 5.02 11.60 -24.04
N LEU A 125 5.38 11.37 -22.79
CA LEU A 125 5.93 10.09 -22.33
C LEU A 125 4.90 8.94 -22.39
N PHE A 126 3.62 9.26 -22.33
CA PHE A 126 2.52 8.29 -22.29
C PHE A 126 1.91 8.12 -23.69
N TYR A 127 1.58 6.87 -24.06
CA TYR A 127 0.97 6.57 -25.37
C TYR A 127 -0.35 7.33 -25.55
N GLY A 128 -1.22 7.29 -24.51
CA GLY A 128 -2.50 8.01 -24.46
C GLY A 128 -2.39 9.48 -24.06
N ARG A 129 -1.16 10.05 -24.04
CA ARG A 129 -0.91 11.44 -23.66
C ARG A 129 -1.51 11.80 -22.29
N ASN A 130 -2.16 12.96 -22.20
CA ASN A 130 -2.78 13.44 -20.96
C ASN A 130 -3.82 12.45 -20.39
N ARG A 131 -4.58 11.78 -21.24
CA ARG A 131 -5.61 10.83 -20.79
C ARG A 131 -4.97 9.68 -20.01
N GLU A 132 -3.94 9.05 -20.56
CA GLU A 132 -3.28 7.93 -19.88
C GLU A 132 -2.53 8.39 -18.64
N LYS A 133 -1.82 9.52 -18.71
CA LYS A 133 -1.16 10.13 -17.56
C LYS A 133 -2.15 10.37 -16.43
N ASN A 134 -3.29 10.99 -16.72
CA ASN A 134 -4.33 11.30 -15.75
C ASN A 134 -4.98 10.04 -15.16
N MET A 135 -5.23 9.02 -15.98
CA MET A 135 -5.75 7.75 -15.47
C MET A 135 -4.79 7.09 -14.48
N ILE A 136 -3.50 7.02 -14.80
CA ILE A 136 -2.50 6.43 -13.89
C ILE A 136 -2.44 7.23 -12.58
N LEU A 137 -2.42 8.56 -12.67
CA LEU A 137 -2.40 9.45 -11.50
C LEU A 137 -3.66 9.27 -10.64
N GLY A 138 -4.84 9.34 -11.26
CA GLY A 138 -6.11 9.22 -10.56
C GLY A 138 -6.31 7.84 -9.92
N GLU A 139 -5.97 6.76 -10.64
CA GLU A 139 -6.00 5.39 -10.08
C GLU A 139 -5.06 5.26 -8.87
N ALA A 140 -3.83 5.77 -8.93
CA ALA A 140 -2.89 5.69 -7.82
C ALA A 140 -3.38 6.49 -6.58
N ILE A 141 -3.96 7.68 -6.78
CA ILE A 141 -4.56 8.48 -5.70
C ILE A 141 -5.77 7.76 -5.10
N ALA A 142 -6.66 7.21 -5.93
CA ALA A 142 -7.84 6.48 -5.47
C ALA A 142 -7.46 5.22 -4.67
N LEU A 143 -6.47 4.44 -5.15
CA LEU A 143 -5.96 3.27 -4.43
C LEU A 143 -5.34 3.64 -3.09
N ARG A 144 -4.55 4.71 -3.02
CA ARG A 144 -4.00 5.23 -1.76
C ARG A 144 -5.11 5.53 -0.75
N ALA A 145 -6.14 6.25 -1.17
CA ALA A 145 -7.27 6.59 -0.32
C ALA A 145 -8.05 5.35 0.14
N TYR A 146 -8.28 4.40 -0.77
CA TYR A 146 -8.99 3.16 -0.50
C TYR A 146 -8.27 2.29 0.55
N ILE A 147 -6.95 2.15 0.41
CA ILE A 147 -6.16 1.37 1.38
C ILE A 147 -6.13 2.07 2.75
N HIS A 148 -6.02 3.40 2.80
CA HIS A 148 -6.11 4.14 4.06
C HIS A 148 -7.46 3.97 4.75
N LEU A 149 -8.57 3.90 4.00
CA LEU A 149 -9.89 3.64 4.54
C LEU A 149 -9.96 2.27 5.22
N ASP A 150 -9.38 1.25 4.59
CA ASP A 150 -9.34 -0.09 5.16
C ASP A 150 -8.44 -0.18 6.41
N LEU A 151 -7.29 0.47 6.39
CA LEU A 151 -6.46 0.60 7.59
C LEU A 151 -7.21 1.34 8.72
N LEU A 152 -7.93 2.41 8.39
CA LEU A 152 -8.69 3.16 9.38
C LEU A 152 -9.79 2.31 10.02
N ARG A 153 -10.60 1.61 9.23
CA ARG A 153 -11.70 0.77 9.76
C ARG A 153 -11.23 -0.46 10.52
N LEU A 154 -9.99 -0.93 10.29
CA LEU A 154 -9.43 -2.09 10.98
C LEU A 154 -8.71 -1.72 12.28
N TYR A 155 -8.00 -0.59 12.29
CA TYR A 155 -7.09 -0.22 13.37
C TYR A 155 -7.53 1.01 14.16
N ALA A 156 -8.73 1.55 13.89
CA ALA A 156 -9.35 2.62 14.66
C ALA A 156 -10.78 2.26 15.06
N PRO A 157 -11.30 2.83 16.17
CA PRO A 157 -12.69 2.63 16.56
C PRO A 157 -13.65 3.43 15.65
N ALA A 158 -14.95 3.23 15.86
CA ALA A 158 -15.96 4.06 15.21
C ALA A 158 -15.73 5.55 15.54
N PRO A 159 -16.00 6.47 14.60
CA PRO A 159 -15.69 7.91 14.75
C PRO A 159 -16.27 8.55 16.01
N SER A 160 -17.43 8.08 16.47
CA SER A 160 -18.12 8.61 17.64
C SER A 160 -17.53 8.18 19.00
N THR A 161 -16.62 7.20 19.02
CA THR A 161 -16.18 6.58 20.28
C THR A 161 -15.13 7.41 21.02
N HIS A 162 -14.11 7.89 20.32
CA HIS A 162 -13.03 8.71 20.88
C HIS A 162 -12.55 9.74 19.85
N PRO A 163 -13.26 10.84 19.64
CA PRO A 163 -13.05 11.75 18.49
C PRO A 163 -11.68 12.46 18.50
N THR A 164 -11.06 12.64 19.67
CA THR A 164 -9.77 13.34 19.82
C THR A 164 -8.54 12.43 19.80
N ASN A 165 -8.74 11.11 19.88
CA ASN A 165 -7.62 10.18 19.89
C ASN A 165 -7.07 9.99 18.47
N VAL A 166 -5.75 9.79 18.38
CA VAL A 166 -5.04 9.55 17.12
C VAL A 166 -4.71 8.06 16.99
N TYR A 167 -4.88 7.51 15.77
CA TYR A 167 -4.79 6.07 15.54
C TYR A 167 -3.78 5.69 14.48
N ILE A 168 -4.02 6.06 13.23
CA ILE A 168 -3.14 5.76 12.10
C ILE A 168 -2.64 7.06 11.47
N PRO A 169 -1.45 7.07 10.83
CA PRO A 169 -1.05 8.20 10.00
C PRO A 169 -1.85 8.22 8.69
N TYR A 170 -1.90 9.37 8.02
CA TYR A 170 -2.23 9.47 6.60
C TYR A 170 -0.95 9.83 5.86
N VAL A 171 -0.47 8.92 5.00
CA VAL A 171 0.83 9.04 4.33
C VAL A 171 0.61 9.33 2.84
N ASP A 172 0.98 10.53 2.41
CA ASP A 172 0.81 11.03 1.04
C ASP A 172 2.13 11.45 0.36
N ILE A 173 3.26 11.02 0.93
CA ILE A 173 4.60 11.29 0.44
C ILE A 173 5.45 10.01 0.38
N TYR A 174 6.43 9.95 -0.54
CA TYR A 174 7.43 8.89 -0.65
C TYR A 174 8.83 9.48 -0.88
N PRO A 175 9.88 8.96 -0.22
CA PRO A 175 9.80 8.06 0.92
C PRO A 175 9.26 8.77 2.17
N SER A 176 8.59 8.03 3.06
CA SER A 176 8.12 8.56 4.35
C SER A 176 8.81 7.83 5.48
N TYR A 177 9.56 8.56 6.31
CA TYR A 177 10.29 7.98 7.43
C TYR A 177 9.52 8.09 8.75
N ILE A 178 8.84 9.20 8.96
CA ILE A 178 8.04 9.47 10.15
C ILE A 178 6.75 10.18 9.73
N SER A 179 5.60 9.63 10.16
CA SER A 179 4.30 10.24 9.92
C SER A 179 3.50 10.30 11.22
N ASN A 180 2.97 11.47 11.53
CA ASN A 180 2.14 11.66 12.71
C ASN A 180 0.80 10.95 12.54
N ARG A 181 0.37 10.27 13.62
CA ARG A 181 -0.97 9.69 13.68
C ARG A 181 -2.02 10.81 13.66
N LYS A 182 -3.18 10.49 13.14
CA LYS A 182 -4.31 11.40 12.98
C LYS A 182 -5.55 10.85 13.65
N THR A 183 -6.51 11.73 13.94
CA THR A 183 -7.84 11.32 14.38
C THR A 183 -8.59 10.64 13.24
N VAL A 184 -9.67 9.93 13.56
CA VAL A 184 -10.53 9.31 12.56
C VAL A 184 -11.10 10.34 11.59
N GLU A 185 -11.53 11.50 12.11
CA GLU A 185 -12.10 12.59 11.31
C GLU A 185 -11.08 13.20 10.34
N GLU A 186 -9.85 13.45 10.81
CA GLU A 186 -8.76 13.93 9.96
C GLU A 186 -8.42 12.94 8.85
N CYS A 187 -8.34 11.63 9.17
CA CYS A 187 -8.12 10.60 8.16
C CYS A 187 -9.24 10.55 7.12
N LEU A 188 -10.51 10.56 7.55
CA LEU A 188 -11.66 10.55 6.65
C LEU A 188 -11.68 11.77 5.74
N SER A 189 -11.36 12.95 6.27
CA SER A 189 -11.27 14.18 5.49
C SER A 189 -10.21 14.09 4.38
N LEU A 190 -9.04 13.51 4.68
CA LEU A 190 -7.97 13.30 3.71
C LEU A 190 -8.31 12.22 2.68
N ILE A 191 -8.95 11.13 3.09
CA ILE A 191 -9.46 10.10 2.20
C ILE A 191 -10.46 10.69 1.20
N ILE A 192 -11.42 11.49 1.69
CA ILE A 192 -12.44 12.14 0.83
C ILE A 192 -11.78 13.14 -0.12
N ARG A 193 -10.79 13.90 0.34
CA ARG A 193 -10.00 14.80 -0.51
C ARG A 193 -9.37 14.03 -1.68
N ASP A 194 -8.67 12.96 -1.40
CA ASP A 194 -7.99 12.16 -2.41
C ASP A 194 -8.96 11.51 -3.40
N LEU A 195 -10.11 10.97 -2.92
CA LEU A 195 -11.12 10.39 -3.80
C LEU A 195 -11.74 11.44 -4.74
N LYS A 196 -12.01 12.66 -4.23
CA LYS A 196 -12.51 13.78 -5.06
C LYS A 196 -11.47 14.24 -6.07
N GLU A 197 -10.19 14.33 -5.67
CA GLU A 197 -9.09 14.65 -6.55
C GLU A 197 -8.97 13.60 -7.67
N ALA A 198 -8.93 12.32 -7.34
CA ALA A 198 -8.88 11.23 -8.30
C ALA A 198 -10.05 11.30 -9.31
N GLN A 199 -11.27 11.52 -8.82
CA GLN A 199 -12.45 11.67 -9.67
C GLN A 199 -12.35 12.87 -10.63
N SER A 200 -11.74 13.98 -10.19
CA SER A 200 -11.61 15.18 -11.03
C SER A 200 -10.54 15.06 -12.10
N ILE A 201 -9.57 14.16 -11.91
CA ILE A 201 -8.44 13.94 -12.82
C ILE A 201 -8.79 12.94 -13.92
N MET A 202 -9.56 11.90 -13.60
CA MET A 202 -9.96 10.83 -14.52
C MET A 202 -11.09 11.25 -15.46
#